data_fd7251c88be362d6195f93d024d60124
#
_entry.id   fd7251c88be362d6195f93d024d60124
#
_cell.length_a   1.000
_cell.length_b   1.000
_cell.length_c   1.000
_cell.angle_alpha   90.00
_cell.angle_beta   90.00
_cell.angle_gamma   90.00
#
_symmetry.space_group_name_H-M   'P 1'
#
loop_
_entity.id
_entity.type
_entity.pdbx_description
1 polymer ?
#
loop_
_entity_poly.entity_id
_entity_poly.type
_entity_poly.pdbx_seq_one_letter_code
_entity_poly.pdbx_strand_id
1 'polypeptide(L)'
;GWVAALMTVVVLPASMSRAALVAAAVGCGALAFRVWNVRGRFRYVYRAHPLRVGVLSGLAVLLLAGIGAGAYHIKRPSAEGRLLMWKIDTRIMLRHPLCGGGIGNFAGAFGEEQARYFASEERPKAETQVAGCPEAGFNEFLQTGAETGAVGLVLLLLITGSAIVSQLRRG
;
A
#
# COMPACT_ATOMS: atom_id res chain seq x y z
N GLY A 1 13.14 22.54 2.66
CA GLY A 1 13.82 21.79 3.60
C GLY A 1 13.18 21.56 4.95
N TRP A 2 13.58 22.29 5.98
CA TRP A 2 13.22 22.00 7.37
C TRP A 2 11.74 22.15 7.69
N VAL A 3 11.04 23.10 7.05
CA VAL A 3 9.58 23.33 7.22
C VAL A 3 8.80 22.09 6.73
N ALA A 4 9.17 21.54 5.59
CA ALA A 4 8.52 20.33 5.06
C ALA A 4 8.76 19.13 5.99
N ALA A 5 9.96 18.97 6.53
CA ALA A 5 10.27 17.91 7.48
C ALA A 5 9.46 18.05 8.78
N LEU A 6 9.35 19.27 9.32
CA LEU A 6 8.56 19.56 10.51
C LEU A 6 7.07 19.27 10.28
N MET A 7 6.53 19.73 9.16
CA MET A 7 5.14 19.45 8.76
C MET A 7 4.88 17.96 8.62
N THR A 8 5.81 17.21 8.02
CA THR A 8 5.70 15.76 7.89
C THR A 8 5.65 15.06 9.25
N VAL A 9 6.49 15.48 10.22
CA VAL A 9 6.52 14.92 11.57
C VAL A 9 5.21 15.16 12.33
N VAL A 10 4.56 16.29 12.10
CA VAL A 10 3.28 16.62 12.76
C VAL A 10 2.08 15.96 12.06
N VAL A 11 2.05 15.98 10.73
CA VAL A 11 0.91 15.49 9.94
C VAL A 11 0.87 13.95 9.88
N LEU A 12 2.03 13.28 9.84
CA LEU A 12 2.09 11.81 9.75
C LEU A 12 1.38 11.09 10.91
N PRO A 13 1.64 11.41 12.19
CA PRO A 13 0.90 10.80 13.29
C PRO A 13 -0.59 11.15 13.27
N ALA A 14 -0.92 12.40 12.92
CA ALA A 14 -2.31 12.88 12.86
C ALA A 14 -3.12 12.18 11.76
N SER A 15 -2.49 11.75 10.67
CA SER A 15 -3.15 11.04 9.57
C SER A 15 -3.60 9.61 9.93
N MET A 16 -3.15 9.06 11.06
CA MET A 16 -3.39 7.66 11.47
C MET A 16 -3.06 6.62 10.37
N SER A 17 -2.44 7.05 9.29
CA SER A 17 -2.09 6.22 8.14
C SER A 17 -0.81 5.42 8.39
N ARG A 18 -0.97 4.12 8.58
CA ARG A 18 0.17 3.20 8.81
C ARG A 18 1.06 3.05 7.59
N ALA A 19 0.47 3.09 6.40
CA ALA A 19 1.24 3.06 5.16
C ALA A 19 2.15 4.29 5.07
N ALA A 20 1.66 5.48 5.44
CA ALA A 20 2.45 6.70 5.48
C ALA A 20 3.57 6.63 6.53
N LEU A 21 3.30 6.07 7.72
CA LEU A 21 4.32 5.86 8.75
C LEU A 21 5.41 4.89 8.31
N VAL A 22 5.03 3.77 7.68
CA VAL A 22 6.00 2.79 7.15
C VAL A 22 6.82 3.41 6.01
N ALA A 23 6.18 4.11 5.07
CA ALA A 23 6.86 4.79 3.98
C ALA A 23 7.85 5.85 4.50
N ALA A 24 7.47 6.64 5.50
CA ALA A 24 8.35 7.62 6.14
C ALA A 24 9.52 6.93 6.87
N ALA A 25 9.26 5.85 7.60
CA ALA A 25 10.32 5.10 8.29
C ALA A 25 11.33 4.49 7.30
N VAL A 26 10.85 3.91 6.19
CA VAL A 26 11.69 3.37 5.13
C VAL A 26 12.48 4.49 4.44
N GLY A 27 11.83 5.61 4.11
CA GLY A 27 12.47 6.76 3.48
C GLY A 27 13.54 7.40 4.37
N CYS A 28 13.22 7.66 5.63
CA CYS A 28 14.19 8.18 6.61
C CYS A 28 15.32 7.18 6.87
N GLY A 29 15.01 5.88 6.95
CA GLY A 29 16.01 4.82 7.09
C GLY A 29 16.96 4.77 5.89
N ALA A 30 16.48 4.87 4.67
CA ALA A 30 17.28 4.90 3.46
C ALA A 30 18.20 6.14 3.40
N LEU A 31 17.67 7.31 3.77
CA LEU A 31 18.45 8.54 3.86
C LEU A 31 19.53 8.45 4.94
N ALA A 32 19.18 7.99 6.15
CA ALA A 32 20.13 7.79 7.23
C ALA A 32 21.23 6.80 6.83
N PHE A 33 20.86 5.71 6.15
CA PHE A 33 21.80 4.71 5.65
C PHE A 33 22.80 5.31 4.64
N ARG A 34 22.32 6.23 3.78
CA ARG A 34 23.13 6.90 2.78
C ARG A 34 24.05 7.97 3.41
N VAL A 35 23.50 8.81 4.31
CA VAL A 35 24.23 9.94 4.93
C VAL A 35 25.26 9.49 5.94
N TRP A 36 24.95 8.50 6.78
CA TRP A 36 25.83 8.09 7.89
C TRP A 36 26.85 7.00 7.52
N ASN A 37 27.01 6.71 6.22
CA ASN A 37 27.95 5.66 5.76
C ASN A 37 27.83 4.35 6.57
N VAL A 38 26.59 3.94 6.82
CA VAL A 38 26.26 2.77 7.66
C VAL A 38 26.96 1.51 7.16
N ARG A 39 27.18 1.42 5.82
CA ARG A 39 27.91 0.29 5.21
C ARG A 39 29.35 0.14 5.76
N GLY A 40 30.08 1.23 5.90
CA GLY A 40 31.45 1.21 6.43
C GLY A 40 31.48 0.82 7.90
N ARG A 41 30.58 1.44 8.69
CA ARG A 41 30.46 1.18 10.13
C ARG A 41 29.98 -0.24 10.42
N PHE A 42 29.00 -0.74 9.66
CA PHE A 42 28.49 -2.10 9.77
C PHE A 42 29.57 -3.13 9.44
N ARG A 43 30.34 -2.91 8.36
CA ARG A 43 31.45 -3.79 8.00
C ARG A 43 32.55 -3.83 9.08
N TYR A 44 32.83 -2.71 9.74
CA TYR A 44 33.79 -2.64 10.84
C TYR A 44 33.29 -3.44 12.06
N VAL A 45 32.03 -3.20 12.49
CA VAL A 45 31.44 -3.89 13.65
C VAL A 45 31.24 -5.38 13.38
N TYR A 46 30.85 -5.75 12.17
CA TYR A 46 30.73 -7.15 11.76
C TYR A 46 32.06 -7.89 11.80
N ARG A 47 33.16 -7.24 11.38
CA ARG A 47 34.51 -7.83 11.46
C ARG A 47 35.01 -7.95 12.89
N ALA A 48 34.67 -6.98 13.76
CA ALA A 48 35.12 -6.99 15.15
C ALA A 48 34.35 -8.01 16.01
N HIS A 49 33.05 -8.16 15.79
CA HIS A 49 32.16 -9.00 16.61
C HIS A 49 31.10 -9.77 15.77
N PRO A 50 31.51 -10.72 14.90
CA PRO A 50 30.60 -11.35 13.96
C PRO A 50 29.44 -12.10 14.64
N LEU A 51 29.72 -12.81 15.74
CA LEU A 51 28.71 -13.56 16.49
C LEU A 51 27.66 -12.63 17.15
N ARG A 52 28.10 -11.51 17.76
CA ARG A 52 27.15 -10.57 18.38
C ARG A 52 26.25 -9.91 17.35
N VAL A 53 26.78 -9.52 16.22
CA VAL A 53 26.00 -8.92 15.13
C VAL A 53 25.05 -9.95 14.53
N GLY A 54 25.49 -11.19 14.34
CA GLY A 54 24.64 -12.28 13.85
C GLY A 54 23.47 -12.57 14.81
N VAL A 55 23.74 -12.68 16.11
CA VAL A 55 22.70 -12.92 17.13
C VAL A 55 21.73 -11.75 17.22
N LEU A 56 22.21 -10.51 17.27
CA LEU A 56 21.35 -9.32 17.35
C LEU A 56 20.50 -9.14 16.10
N SER A 57 21.04 -9.37 14.91
CA SER A 57 20.28 -9.30 13.66
C SER A 57 19.22 -10.42 13.57
N GLY A 58 19.57 -11.64 13.98
CA GLY A 58 18.63 -12.76 14.07
C GLY A 58 17.47 -12.49 15.03
N LEU A 59 17.78 -11.96 16.23
CA LEU A 59 16.78 -11.54 17.21
C LEU A 59 15.89 -10.41 16.68
N ALA A 60 16.44 -9.41 16.00
CA ALA A 60 15.67 -8.33 15.39
C ALA A 60 14.72 -8.84 14.30
N VAL A 61 15.17 -9.77 13.45
CA VAL A 61 14.32 -10.40 12.43
C VAL A 61 13.19 -11.22 13.07
N LEU A 62 13.48 -12.01 14.10
CA LEU A 62 12.49 -12.78 14.83
C LEU A 62 11.45 -11.87 15.52
N LEU A 63 11.90 -10.78 16.12
CA LEU A 63 11.03 -9.78 16.76
C LEU A 63 10.12 -9.10 15.74
N LEU A 64 10.65 -8.69 14.60
CA LEU A 64 9.88 -8.11 13.50
C LEU A 64 8.89 -9.11 12.91
N ALA A 65 9.29 -10.36 12.74
CA ALA A 65 8.41 -11.44 12.27
C ALA A 65 7.27 -11.71 13.28
N GLY A 66 7.58 -11.75 14.58
CA GLY A 66 6.59 -11.91 15.64
C GLY A 66 5.59 -10.76 15.72
N ILE A 67 6.06 -9.52 15.62
CA ILE A 67 5.21 -8.32 15.57
C ILE A 67 4.33 -8.35 14.31
N GLY A 68 4.92 -8.72 13.17
CA GLY A 68 4.19 -8.85 11.89
C GLY A 68 3.10 -9.92 11.94
N ALA A 69 3.41 -11.09 12.48
CA ALA A 69 2.44 -12.18 12.67
C ALA A 69 1.33 -11.79 13.64
N GLY A 70 1.66 -11.17 14.77
CA GLY A 70 0.67 -10.69 15.74
C GLY A 70 -0.26 -9.62 15.14
N ALA A 71 0.32 -8.65 14.42
CA ALA A 71 -0.44 -7.62 13.71
C ALA A 71 -1.35 -8.19 12.62
N TYR A 72 -0.93 -9.24 11.94
CA TYR A 72 -1.73 -9.95 10.94
C TYR A 72 -2.95 -10.62 11.58
N HIS A 73 -2.77 -11.35 12.69
CA HIS A 73 -3.87 -12.01 13.36
C HIS A 73 -4.94 -11.05 13.91
N ILE A 74 -4.53 -9.90 14.45
CA ILE A 74 -5.44 -8.89 14.99
C ILE A 74 -6.26 -8.19 13.89
N LYS A 75 -5.80 -8.23 12.61
CA LYS A 75 -6.33 -7.40 11.52
C LYS A 75 -6.81 -8.17 10.29
N ARG A 76 -7.02 -9.45 10.42
CA ARG A 76 -7.60 -10.28 9.37
C ARG A 76 -8.81 -9.63 8.69
N PRO A 77 -9.85 -9.13 9.40
CA PRO A 77 -11.03 -8.55 8.75
C PRO A 77 -10.71 -7.35 7.85
N SER A 78 -9.73 -6.53 8.24
CA SER A 78 -9.33 -5.36 7.42
C SER A 78 -8.58 -5.76 6.15
N ALA A 79 -7.80 -6.84 6.19
CA ALA A 79 -7.11 -7.35 5.00
C ALA A 79 -8.09 -8.05 4.06
N GLU A 80 -8.98 -8.87 4.60
CA GLU A 80 -10.01 -9.57 3.85
C GLU A 80 -10.98 -8.58 3.17
N GLY A 81 -11.38 -7.51 3.87
CA GLY A 81 -12.19 -6.44 3.29
C GLY A 81 -11.51 -5.76 2.10
N ARG A 82 -10.20 -5.48 2.17
CA ARG A 82 -9.45 -4.91 1.04
C ARG A 82 -9.37 -5.88 -0.14
N LEU A 83 -9.13 -7.16 0.13
CA LEU A 83 -9.09 -8.17 -0.94
C LEU A 83 -10.45 -8.29 -1.64
N LEU A 84 -11.54 -8.24 -0.88
CA LEU A 84 -12.88 -8.21 -1.47
C LEU A 84 -13.08 -6.96 -2.34
N MET A 85 -12.67 -5.78 -1.86
CA MET A 85 -12.75 -4.56 -2.65
C MET A 85 -11.97 -4.68 -3.96
N TRP A 86 -10.73 -5.12 -3.92
CA TRP A 86 -9.91 -5.31 -5.12
C TRP A 86 -10.52 -6.31 -6.10
N LYS A 87 -11.18 -7.35 -5.57
CA LYS A 87 -11.90 -8.34 -6.38
C LYS A 87 -13.10 -7.70 -7.10
N ILE A 88 -13.88 -6.88 -6.40
CA ILE A 88 -15.02 -6.17 -6.99
C ILE A 88 -14.53 -5.12 -8.01
N ASP A 89 -13.52 -4.33 -7.70
CA ASP A 89 -12.92 -3.35 -8.61
C ASP A 89 -12.44 -4.00 -9.91
N THR A 90 -11.76 -5.14 -9.80
CA THR A 90 -11.31 -5.91 -10.96
C THR A 90 -12.50 -6.39 -11.81
N ARG A 91 -13.60 -6.79 -11.18
CA ARG A 91 -14.82 -7.19 -11.91
C ARG A 91 -15.47 -6.01 -12.66
N ILE A 92 -15.50 -4.81 -12.06
CA ILE A 92 -15.98 -3.59 -12.73
C ILE A 92 -15.12 -3.33 -13.97
N MET A 93 -13.78 -3.38 -13.84
CA MET A 93 -12.86 -3.21 -14.97
C MET A 93 -13.09 -4.24 -16.07
N LEU A 94 -13.33 -5.51 -15.73
CA LEU A 94 -13.56 -6.56 -16.72
C LEU A 94 -14.92 -6.41 -17.45
N ARG A 95 -15.93 -5.82 -16.79
CA ARG A 95 -17.23 -5.54 -17.42
C ARG A 95 -17.20 -4.32 -18.34
N HIS A 96 -16.43 -3.31 -17.95
CA HIS A 96 -16.32 -2.03 -18.66
C HIS A 96 -14.85 -1.72 -18.96
N PRO A 97 -14.16 -2.51 -19.83
CA PRO A 97 -12.71 -2.50 -19.91
C PRO A 97 -12.12 -1.19 -20.45
N LEU A 98 -12.84 -0.44 -21.26
CA LEU A 98 -12.34 0.79 -21.88
C LEU A 98 -12.64 2.04 -21.07
N CYS A 99 -13.88 2.19 -20.59
CA CYS A 99 -14.38 3.43 -19.98
C CYS A 99 -14.71 3.28 -18.48
N GLY A 100 -14.60 2.09 -17.91
CA GLY A 100 -14.94 1.83 -16.51
C GLY A 100 -16.41 2.02 -16.16
N GLY A 101 -16.72 2.12 -14.87
CA GLY A 101 -18.07 2.35 -14.34
C GLY A 101 -18.51 3.81 -14.30
N GLY A 102 -17.66 4.73 -14.79
CA GLY A 102 -17.92 6.17 -14.83
C GLY A 102 -17.07 6.96 -13.83
N ILE A 103 -16.53 8.09 -14.28
CA ILE A 103 -15.70 8.99 -13.47
C ILE A 103 -16.50 9.53 -12.29
N GLY A 104 -15.97 9.39 -11.07
CA GLY A 104 -16.60 9.84 -9.84
C GLY A 104 -17.80 8.98 -9.39
N ASN A 105 -18.10 7.88 -10.08
CA ASN A 105 -19.19 6.97 -9.75
C ASN A 105 -18.70 5.68 -9.07
N PHE A 106 -17.56 5.74 -8.39
CA PHE A 106 -16.97 4.56 -7.74
C PHE A 106 -17.97 3.83 -6.83
N ALA A 107 -18.58 4.55 -5.90
CA ALA A 107 -19.51 3.98 -4.91
C ALA A 107 -20.73 3.32 -5.57
N GLY A 108 -21.28 3.92 -6.63
CA GLY A 108 -22.41 3.37 -7.39
C GLY A 108 -22.04 2.09 -8.13
N ALA A 109 -20.97 2.15 -8.94
CA ALA A 109 -20.48 1.01 -9.70
C ALA A 109 -20.04 -0.15 -8.79
N PHE A 110 -19.38 0.17 -7.67
CA PHE A 110 -18.97 -0.80 -6.66
C PHE A 110 -20.20 -1.48 -6.01
N GLY A 111 -21.18 -0.69 -5.56
CA GLY A 111 -22.40 -1.22 -4.93
C GLY A 111 -23.18 -2.16 -5.85
N GLU A 112 -23.34 -1.80 -7.12
CA GLU A 112 -23.99 -2.65 -8.10
C GLU A 112 -23.24 -3.95 -8.34
N GLU A 113 -21.92 -3.89 -8.54
CA GLU A 113 -21.13 -5.10 -8.78
C GLU A 113 -21.03 -5.97 -7.54
N GLN A 114 -20.94 -5.38 -6.35
CA GLN A 114 -20.97 -6.09 -5.08
C GLN A 114 -22.32 -6.80 -4.88
N ALA A 115 -23.43 -6.15 -5.19
CA ALA A 115 -24.74 -6.77 -5.12
C ALA A 115 -24.87 -7.97 -6.09
N ARG A 116 -24.37 -7.83 -7.33
CA ARG A 116 -24.32 -8.94 -8.30
C ARG A 116 -23.42 -10.08 -7.80
N TYR A 117 -22.27 -9.75 -7.23
CA TYR A 117 -21.35 -10.74 -6.67
C TYR A 117 -22.00 -11.55 -5.56
N PHE A 118 -22.68 -10.88 -4.62
CA PHE A 118 -23.36 -11.55 -3.51
C PHE A 118 -24.69 -12.24 -3.90
N ALA A 119 -25.27 -11.91 -5.04
CA ALA A 119 -26.41 -12.65 -5.59
C ALA A 119 -26.00 -13.99 -6.21
N SER A 120 -24.72 -14.18 -6.57
CA SER A 120 -24.21 -15.46 -7.07
C SER A 120 -24.08 -16.48 -5.95
N GLU A 121 -24.31 -17.78 -6.24
CA GLU A 121 -24.32 -18.85 -5.23
C GLU A 121 -22.92 -19.20 -4.68
N GLU A 122 -21.86 -18.78 -5.33
CA GLU A 122 -20.43 -19.10 -4.98
C GLU A 122 -19.82 -18.16 -3.94
N ARG A 123 -20.59 -17.56 -3.05
CA ARG A 123 -20.07 -16.59 -2.07
C ARG A 123 -19.44 -17.25 -0.84
N PRO A 124 -18.17 -16.94 -0.47
CA PRO A 124 -17.62 -17.33 0.82
C PRO A 124 -18.34 -16.56 1.94
N LYS A 125 -18.83 -17.27 2.96
CA LYS A 125 -19.49 -16.64 4.12
C LYS A 125 -18.60 -15.60 4.83
N ALA A 126 -17.28 -15.79 4.80
CA ALA A 126 -16.31 -14.85 5.38
C ALA A 126 -16.34 -13.48 4.67
N GLU A 127 -16.52 -13.42 3.36
CA GLU A 127 -16.57 -12.16 2.60
C GLU A 127 -17.81 -11.33 2.94
N THR A 128 -18.94 -11.97 3.29
CA THR A 128 -20.16 -11.27 3.68
C THR A 128 -19.98 -10.48 4.99
N GLN A 129 -19.12 -10.94 5.90
CA GLN A 129 -18.87 -10.26 7.18
C GLN A 129 -18.00 -9.00 7.03
N VAL A 130 -17.20 -8.93 5.97
CA VAL A 130 -16.30 -7.79 5.69
C VAL A 130 -16.80 -6.90 4.56
N ALA A 131 -17.96 -7.23 3.99
CA ALA A 131 -18.61 -6.41 2.98
C ALA A 131 -19.04 -5.06 3.57
N GLY A 132 -18.67 -3.98 2.89
CA GLY A 132 -19.02 -2.61 3.24
C GLY A 132 -19.42 -1.82 2.01
N CYS A 133 -19.82 -0.57 2.19
CA CYS A 133 -20.08 0.38 1.12
C CYS A 133 -18.96 1.42 1.09
N PRO A 134 -17.83 1.13 0.45
CA PRO A 134 -16.71 2.08 0.40
C PRO A 134 -17.03 3.26 -0.53
N GLU A 135 -16.69 4.46 -0.08
CA GLU A 135 -16.78 5.66 -0.90
C GLU A 135 -15.57 5.82 -1.84
N ALA A 136 -14.46 5.15 -1.51
CA ALA A 136 -13.23 5.17 -2.29
C ALA A 136 -12.50 3.82 -2.22
N GLY A 137 -11.79 3.49 -3.29
CA GLY A 137 -11.08 2.22 -3.43
C GLY A 137 -9.71 2.25 -2.82
N PHE A 138 -9.31 2.15 -1.68
CA PHE A 138 -7.96 2.17 -1.03
C PHE A 138 -6.74 1.80 -1.90
N ASN A 139 -6.89 1.87 -3.22
CA ASN A 139 -5.85 1.69 -4.23
C ASN A 139 -6.21 2.54 -5.45
N GLU A 140 -5.48 3.64 -5.65
CA GLU A 140 -5.70 4.60 -6.72
C GLU A 140 -5.69 3.97 -8.13
N PHE A 141 -4.83 2.97 -8.35
CA PHE A 141 -4.76 2.30 -9.66
C PHE A 141 -6.01 1.48 -9.94
N LEU A 142 -6.51 0.73 -8.94
CA LEU A 142 -7.72 -0.05 -9.10
C LEU A 142 -8.96 0.85 -9.18
N GLN A 143 -9.02 1.89 -8.35
CA GLN A 143 -10.11 2.86 -8.39
C GLN A 143 -10.16 3.56 -9.76
N THR A 144 -9.03 4.10 -10.22
CA THR A 144 -8.96 4.72 -11.55
C THR A 144 -9.36 3.73 -12.64
N GLY A 145 -8.88 2.49 -12.57
CA GLY A 145 -9.27 1.46 -13.52
C GLY A 145 -10.75 1.11 -13.45
N ALA A 146 -11.34 1.04 -12.26
CA ALA A 146 -12.77 0.78 -12.09
C ALA A 146 -13.64 1.94 -12.61
N GLU A 147 -13.22 3.20 -12.40
CA GLU A 147 -13.97 4.39 -12.83
C GLU A 147 -13.79 4.72 -14.31
N THR A 148 -12.57 4.57 -14.84
CA THR A 148 -12.19 5.07 -16.18
C THR A 148 -11.72 3.98 -17.15
N GLY A 149 -11.68 2.75 -16.69
CA GLY A 149 -11.20 1.62 -17.48
C GLY A 149 -9.71 1.68 -17.79
N ALA A 150 -9.34 0.94 -18.84
CA ALA A 150 -7.94 0.86 -19.29
C ALA A 150 -7.42 2.21 -19.79
N VAL A 151 -8.25 3.06 -20.37
CA VAL A 151 -7.84 4.37 -20.89
C VAL A 151 -7.30 5.26 -19.77
N GLY A 152 -8.07 5.44 -18.69
CA GLY A 152 -7.62 6.26 -17.57
C GLY A 152 -6.46 5.64 -16.80
N LEU A 153 -6.44 4.32 -16.65
CA LEU A 153 -5.34 3.62 -16.00
C LEU A 153 -4.01 3.81 -16.77
N VAL A 154 -4.04 3.69 -18.10
CA VAL A 154 -2.84 3.93 -18.94
C VAL A 154 -2.40 5.37 -18.82
N LEU A 155 -3.32 6.35 -18.86
CA LEU A 155 -2.96 7.77 -18.69
C LEU A 155 -2.34 8.02 -17.30
N LEU A 156 -2.89 7.46 -16.23
CA LEU A 156 -2.32 7.56 -14.89
C LEU A 156 -0.91 6.99 -14.83
N LEU A 157 -0.69 5.81 -15.43
CA LEU A 157 0.63 5.18 -15.47
C LEU A 157 1.64 5.97 -16.29
N LEU A 158 1.22 6.58 -17.41
CA LEU A 158 2.08 7.45 -18.23
C LEU A 158 2.48 8.72 -17.47
N ILE A 159 1.55 9.36 -16.78
CA ILE A 159 1.82 10.56 -15.97
C ILE A 159 2.78 10.23 -14.83
N THR A 160 2.49 9.21 -14.04
CA THR A 160 3.34 8.82 -12.90
C THR A 160 4.71 8.32 -13.37
N GLY A 161 4.75 7.52 -14.42
CA GLY A 161 6.00 7.04 -15.02
C GLY A 161 6.86 8.17 -15.57
N SER A 162 6.27 9.13 -16.28
CA SER A 162 6.99 10.30 -16.81
C SER A 162 7.58 11.17 -15.70
N ALA A 163 6.84 11.35 -14.60
CA ALA A 163 7.32 12.09 -13.44
C ALA A 163 8.54 11.40 -12.80
N ILE A 164 8.47 10.07 -12.62
CA ILE A 164 9.58 9.27 -12.05
C ILE A 164 10.81 9.36 -12.96
N VAL A 165 10.65 9.15 -14.28
CA VAL A 165 11.76 9.22 -15.24
C VAL A 165 12.39 10.62 -15.27
N SER A 166 11.56 11.67 -15.23
CA SER A 166 12.04 13.06 -15.17
C SER A 166 12.90 13.31 -13.92
N GLN A 167 12.51 12.79 -12.77
CA GLN A 167 13.28 12.93 -11.54
C GLN A 167 14.60 12.14 -11.58
N LEU A 168 14.59 10.93 -12.12
CA LEU A 168 15.80 10.11 -12.26
C LEU A 168 16.83 10.72 -13.22
N ARG A 169 16.38 11.47 -14.24
CA ARG A 169 17.28 12.16 -15.19
C ARG A 169 17.88 13.45 -14.63
N ARG A 170 17.26 14.04 -13.59
CA ARG A 170 17.73 15.29 -12.97
C ARG A 170 18.67 15.07 -11.77
N GLY A 171 18.73 13.88 -11.24
CA GLY A 171 19.61 13.49 -10.13
C GLY A 171 20.84 12.75 -10.58
#